data_354b6c3c416646c3490f3c4725924923
#
_entry.id   354b6c3c416646c3490f3c4725924923
#
_cell.length_a   1.000
_cell.length_b   1.000
_cell.length_c   1.000
_cell.angle_alpha   90.00
_cell.angle_beta   90.00
_cell.angle_gamma   90.00
#
_symmetry.space_group_name_H-M   'P 1'
#
loop_
_entity.id
_entity.type
_entity.pdbx_description
1 polymer ?
#
loop_
_entity_poly.entity_id
_entity_poly.type
_entity_poly.pdbx_seq_one_letter_code
_entity_poly.pdbx_strand_id
1 'polypeptide(L)'
;MQTSRFLATILGIFALTLCSYAGTLVTLPISPKVGEKIQLEYTAFDADKAMLERSPLHAVLYAFTSQAELPLAVEVELEKRSGRWTGAVTLPNDAVYAIVKVGNGLIYDTNKELFWEILLHNEKGQPREGANMKAAMARYGQLPAPCRMKDDFTEALEFLNKETRFYPNNIVAQFNYIMISKSTGDLTEDEAKGKYREL
;
A
#
# COMPACT_ATOMS: atom_id res chain seq x y z
N MET A 1 49.04 33.40 37.84
CA MET A 1 47.69 32.81 37.84
C MET A 1 47.05 33.08 36.52
N GLN A 2 47.09 32.16 35.57
CA GLN A 2 46.44 32.21 34.30
C GLN A 2 45.37 31.13 34.22
N THR A 3 44.10 31.54 34.20
CA THR A 3 42.97 30.64 34.06
C THR A 3 42.69 30.46 32.57
N SER A 4 43.02 29.28 32.06
CA SER A 4 42.68 28.84 30.70
C SER A 4 41.18 28.48 30.64
N ARG A 5 40.44 29.22 29.82
CA ARG A 5 39.06 28.93 29.48
C ARG A 5 39.03 27.95 28.29
N PHE A 6 38.71 26.72 28.55
CA PHE A 6 38.36 25.75 27.50
C PHE A 6 36.98 26.07 26.96
N LEU A 7 36.97 26.58 25.72
CA LEU A 7 35.75 26.71 24.91
C LEU A 7 35.46 25.32 24.28
N ALA A 8 34.52 24.59 24.83
CA ALA A 8 34.01 23.39 24.20
C ALA A 8 33.05 23.77 23.06
N THR A 9 33.54 23.71 21.85
CA THR A 9 32.71 23.88 20.65
C THR A 9 31.94 22.58 20.43
N ILE A 10 30.68 22.54 20.83
CA ILE A 10 29.77 21.46 20.49
C ILE A 10 29.36 21.64 19.03
N LEU A 11 30.01 20.88 18.16
CA LEU A 11 29.63 20.76 16.74
C LEU A 11 28.38 19.86 16.68
N GLY A 12 27.21 20.48 16.73
CA GLY A 12 25.95 19.78 16.50
C GLY A 12 25.87 19.36 15.04
N ILE A 13 26.16 18.10 14.76
CA ILE A 13 25.87 17.48 13.47
C ILE A 13 24.34 17.36 13.37
N PHE A 14 23.72 18.36 12.76
CA PHE A 14 22.36 18.23 12.25
C PHE A 14 22.42 17.21 11.10
N ALA A 15 22.19 15.95 11.40
CA ALA A 15 21.83 14.97 10.40
C ALA A 15 20.48 15.42 9.82
N LEU A 16 20.53 16.19 8.74
CA LEU A 16 19.41 16.38 7.84
C LEU A 16 19.09 15.00 7.26
N THR A 17 18.24 14.25 7.91
CA THR A 17 17.52 13.17 7.28
C THR A 17 16.74 13.80 6.15
N LEU A 18 17.26 13.67 4.94
CA LEU A 18 16.52 13.90 3.71
C LEU A 18 15.37 12.89 3.71
N CYS A 19 14.31 13.20 4.43
CA CYS A 19 13.03 12.55 4.23
C CYS A 19 12.63 12.89 2.78
N SER A 20 12.94 12.03 1.83
CA SER A 20 12.34 12.13 0.51
C SER A 20 10.85 11.87 0.70
N TYR A 21 10.08 12.95 0.71
CA TYR A 21 8.64 12.88 0.84
C TYR A 21 8.06 12.44 -0.51
N ALA A 22 7.22 11.42 -0.49
CA ALA A 22 6.34 11.11 -1.61
C ALA A 22 5.25 12.17 -1.72
N GLY A 23 4.57 12.25 -2.85
CA GLY A 23 3.32 12.99 -2.97
C GLY A 23 2.26 12.46 -2.01
N THR A 24 1.12 13.10 -1.97
CA THR A 24 -0.02 12.67 -1.16
C THR A 24 -1.18 12.34 -2.07
N LEU A 25 -1.73 11.14 -1.96
CA LEU A 25 -2.98 10.74 -2.61
C LEU A 25 -4.06 10.55 -1.54
N VAL A 26 -5.19 11.21 -1.73
CA VAL A 26 -6.40 11.04 -0.91
C VAL A 26 -7.47 10.40 -1.77
N THR A 27 -8.15 9.40 -1.22
CA THR A 27 -9.29 8.73 -1.86
C THR A 27 -10.58 9.03 -1.09
N LEU A 28 -11.65 9.35 -1.81
CA LEU A 28 -12.96 9.63 -1.21
C LEU A 28 -14.04 8.80 -1.92
N PRO A 29 -14.85 8.03 -1.16
CA PRO A 29 -14.78 7.88 0.30
C PRO A 29 -13.52 7.11 0.74
N ILE A 30 -13.14 7.24 2.03
CA ILE A 30 -11.96 6.55 2.61
C ILE A 30 -12.17 5.03 2.64
N SER A 31 -13.40 4.58 2.78
CA SER A 31 -13.80 3.18 2.82
C SER A 31 -14.80 2.88 1.69
N PRO A 32 -14.34 2.89 0.44
CA PRO A 32 -15.25 2.75 -0.70
C PRO A 32 -15.87 1.35 -0.75
N LYS A 33 -17.13 1.32 -1.15
CA LYS A 33 -17.84 0.08 -1.43
C LYS A 33 -17.70 -0.31 -2.90
N VAL A 34 -18.05 -1.55 -3.19
CA VAL A 34 -18.11 -2.04 -4.57
C VAL A 34 -19.09 -1.23 -5.42
N GLY A 35 -18.66 -0.90 -6.63
CA GLY A 35 -19.46 -0.11 -7.57
C GLY A 35 -19.55 1.37 -7.22
N GLU A 36 -19.00 1.79 -6.08
CA GLU A 36 -18.96 3.20 -5.69
C GLU A 36 -17.91 3.96 -6.49
N LYS A 37 -18.22 5.21 -6.83
CA LYS A 37 -17.30 6.11 -7.51
C LYS A 37 -16.28 6.65 -6.49
N ILE A 38 -15.01 6.35 -6.72
CA ILE A 38 -13.89 6.78 -5.89
C ILE A 38 -13.29 8.04 -6.51
N GLN A 39 -13.27 9.14 -5.78
CA GLN A 39 -12.53 10.34 -6.14
C GLN A 39 -11.08 10.20 -5.70
N LEU A 40 -10.16 10.62 -6.56
CA LEU A 40 -8.73 10.64 -6.33
C LEU A 40 -8.28 12.11 -6.28
N GLU A 41 -7.60 12.50 -5.22
CA GLU A 41 -6.96 13.81 -5.11
C GLU A 41 -5.47 13.63 -4.83
N TYR A 42 -4.62 14.00 -5.79
CA TYR A 42 -3.18 13.89 -5.69
C TYR A 42 -2.51 15.25 -5.59
N THR A 43 -1.54 15.37 -4.71
CA THR A 43 -0.66 16.52 -4.59
C THR A 43 0.78 16.03 -4.72
N ALA A 44 1.48 16.47 -5.76
CA ALA A 44 2.89 16.12 -5.97
C ALA A 44 3.76 16.76 -4.90
N PHE A 45 4.80 16.05 -4.47
CA PHE A 45 5.83 16.64 -3.62
C PHE A 45 6.70 17.62 -4.42
N ASP A 46 7.20 18.66 -3.78
CA ASP A 46 7.88 19.78 -4.48
C ASP A 46 9.11 19.35 -5.30
N ALA A 47 9.86 18.35 -4.86
CA ALA A 47 11.04 17.87 -5.59
C ALA A 47 10.67 17.19 -6.93
N ASP A 48 9.55 16.49 -6.99
CA ASP A 48 9.11 15.74 -8.18
C ASP A 48 8.16 16.55 -9.05
N LYS A 49 7.64 17.66 -8.52
CA LYS A 49 6.61 18.50 -9.13
C LYS A 49 6.99 18.96 -10.53
N ALA A 50 8.21 19.47 -10.70
CA ALA A 50 8.68 19.97 -11.99
C ALA A 50 8.79 18.87 -13.06
N MET A 51 9.04 17.63 -12.69
CA MET A 51 9.13 16.48 -13.61
C MET A 51 7.76 15.89 -13.90
N LEU A 52 6.90 15.77 -12.88
CA LEU A 52 5.55 15.27 -13.03
C LEU A 52 4.62 16.27 -13.77
N GLU A 53 4.82 17.58 -13.60
CA GLU A 53 3.95 18.61 -14.20
C GLU A 53 4.19 18.86 -15.71
N ARG A 54 5.13 18.16 -16.35
CA ARG A 54 5.44 18.35 -17.79
C ARG A 54 4.48 17.68 -18.74
N SER A 55 3.58 16.82 -18.25
CA SER A 55 2.62 16.04 -19.04
C SER A 55 1.32 15.84 -18.27
N PRO A 56 0.23 15.47 -18.89
CA PRO A 56 -0.94 15.00 -18.18
C PRO A 56 -0.55 13.92 -17.17
N LEU A 57 -1.07 14.02 -15.95
CA LEU A 57 -0.87 12.98 -14.94
C LEU A 57 -1.98 11.94 -15.04
N HIS A 58 -1.61 10.70 -14.80
CA HIS A 58 -2.50 9.56 -14.74
C HIS A 58 -2.34 8.85 -13.40
N ALA A 59 -3.43 8.43 -12.81
CA ALA A 59 -3.42 7.45 -11.75
C ALA A 59 -3.58 6.07 -12.37
N VAL A 60 -2.65 5.16 -12.11
CA VAL A 60 -2.74 3.76 -12.53
C VAL A 60 -3.09 2.93 -11.31
N LEU A 61 -4.27 2.31 -11.33
CA LEU A 61 -4.76 1.44 -10.28
C LEU A 61 -4.63 -0.01 -10.73
N TYR A 62 -4.03 -0.82 -9.89
CA TYR A 62 -3.99 -2.28 -10.05
C TYR A 62 -5.04 -2.88 -9.13
N ALA A 63 -6.18 -3.25 -9.69
CA ALA A 63 -7.31 -3.81 -8.96
C ALA A 63 -7.22 -5.34 -8.88
N PHE A 64 -7.23 -5.88 -7.68
CA PHE A 64 -7.14 -7.32 -7.39
C PHE A 64 -8.52 -7.85 -7.00
N THR A 65 -8.87 -9.00 -7.53
CA THR A 65 -10.03 -9.78 -7.09
C THR A 65 -9.60 -10.78 -6.01
N SER A 66 -10.54 -11.38 -5.30
CA SER A 66 -10.22 -12.42 -4.31
C SER A 66 -9.57 -13.66 -4.94
N GLN A 67 -9.89 -13.96 -6.19
CA GLN A 67 -9.52 -15.21 -6.86
C GLN A 67 -8.40 -15.06 -7.89
N ALA A 68 -8.32 -13.92 -8.60
CA ALA A 68 -7.33 -13.74 -9.64
C ALA A 68 -5.94 -13.47 -9.07
N GLU A 69 -4.93 -14.10 -9.68
CA GLU A 69 -3.51 -13.86 -9.35
C GLU A 69 -3.02 -12.52 -9.91
N LEU A 70 -3.47 -12.16 -11.11
CA LEU A 70 -3.07 -10.94 -11.78
C LEU A 70 -4.12 -9.85 -11.58
N PRO A 71 -3.69 -8.59 -11.36
CA PRO A 71 -4.59 -7.47 -11.25
C PRO A 71 -5.08 -7.00 -12.61
N LEU A 72 -6.26 -6.37 -12.62
CA LEU A 72 -6.71 -5.55 -13.71
C LEU A 72 -6.12 -4.14 -13.56
N ALA A 73 -5.40 -3.65 -14.56
CA ALA A 73 -4.93 -2.27 -14.60
C ALA A 73 -6.05 -1.33 -15.09
N VAL A 74 -6.33 -0.30 -14.31
CA VAL A 74 -7.27 0.77 -14.64
C VAL A 74 -6.51 2.09 -14.63
N GLU A 75 -6.55 2.83 -15.73
CA GLU A 75 -5.89 4.12 -15.86
C GLU A 75 -6.92 5.25 -15.82
N VAL A 76 -6.60 6.31 -15.06
CA VAL A 76 -7.44 7.49 -14.89
C VAL A 76 -6.62 8.72 -15.18
N GLU A 77 -7.01 9.52 -16.18
CA GLU A 77 -6.43 10.84 -16.40
C GLU A 77 -6.83 11.78 -15.26
N LEU A 78 -5.84 12.52 -14.74
CA LEU A 78 -6.04 13.47 -13.66
C LEU A 78 -6.06 14.89 -14.21
N GLU A 79 -7.08 15.66 -13.84
CA GLU A 79 -7.20 17.08 -14.16
C GLU A 79 -6.65 17.95 -13.04
N LYS A 80 -5.89 18.97 -13.39
CA LYS A 80 -5.37 19.93 -12.41
C LYS A 80 -6.45 20.94 -12.03
N ARG A 81 -6.85 20.95 -10.74
CA ARG A 81 -7.84 21.88 -10.19
C ARG A 81 -7.33 22.46 -8.87
N SER A 82 -7.29 23.78 -8.78
CA SER A 82 -6.88 24.49 -7.54
C SER A 82 -5.57 24.01 -6.92
N GLY A 83 -4.58 23.66 -7.75
CA GLY A 83 -3.27 23.18 -7.30
C GLY A 83 -3.18 21.70 -6.96
N ARG A 84 -4.26 20.95 -7.09
CA ARG A 84 -4.32 19.48 -6.91
C ARG A 84 -4.67 18.81 -8.23
N TRP A 85 -4.30 17.56 -8.36
CA TRP A 85 -4.68 16.70 -9.47
C TRP A 85 -5.85 15.81 -9.03
N THR A 86 -6.94 15.85 -9.78
CA THR A 86 -8.18 15.16 -9.41
C THR A 86 -8.67 14.26 -10.52
N GLY A 87 -9.18 13.11 -10.16
CA GLY A 87 -9.82 12.16 -11.07
C GLY A 87 -10.86 11.33 -10.32
N ALA A 88 -11.52 10.45 -11.04
CA ALA A 88 -12.46 9.54 -10.41
C ALA A 88 -12.50 8.20 -11.15
N VAL A 89 -12.71 7.14 -10.41
CA VAL A 89 -12.74 5.76 -10.91
C VAL A 89 -13.85 4.97 -10.23
N THR A 90 -14.42 4.02 -10.94
CA THR A 90 -15.20 2.93 -10.34
C THR A 90 -14.45 1.64 -10.60
N LEU A 91 -14.07 0.92 -9.55
CA LEU A 91 -13.36 -0.34 -9.65
C LEU A 91 -14.33 -1.48 -10.06
N PRO A 92 -13.81 -2.57 -10.66
CA PRO A 92 -14.64 -3.74 -10.99
C PRO A 92 -15.41 -4.28 -9.77
N ASN A 93 -16.59 -4.84 -10.02
CA ASN A 93 -17.49 -5.31 -8.97
C ASN A 93 -16.92 -6.49 -8.15
N ASP A 94 -15.98 -7.23 -8.69
CA ASP A 94 -15.28 -8.33 -8.05
C ASP A 94 -13.96 -7.90 -7.38
N ALA A 95 -13.54 -6.65 -7.55
CA ALA A 95 -12.36 -6.13 -6.88
C ALA A 95 -12.55 -6.14 -5.35
N VAL A 96 -11.47 -6.44 -4.65
CA VAL A 96 -11.41 -6.44 -3.18
C VAL A 96 -10.36 -5.47 -2.66
N TYR A 97 -9.32 -5.23 -3.44
CA TYR A 97 -8.16 -4.43 -3.08
C TYR A 97 -7.58 -3.76 -4.32
N ALA A 98 -7.04 -2.59 -4.19
CA ALA A 98 -6.28 -1.95 -5.25
C ALA A 98 -5.08 -1.19 -4.69
N ILE A 99 -4.02 -1.11 -5.48
CA ILE A 99 -2.89 -0.21 -5.26
C ILE A 99 -2.82 0.83 -6.36
N VAL A 100 -2.33 2.00 -6.01
CA VAL A 100 -2.31 3.16 -6.89
C VAL A 100 -0.90 3.72 -6.99
N LYS A 101 -0.50 4.10 -8.20
CA LYS A 101 0.65 4.97 -8.48
C LYS A 101 0.19 6.14 -9.34
N VAL A 102 0.88 7.26 -9.26
CA VAL A 102 0.57 8.44 -10.06
C VAL A 102 1.77 8.85 -10.89
N GLY A 103 1.59 9.14 -12.16
CA GLY A 103 2.70 9.53 -13.03
C GLY A 103 2.27 10.07 -14.37
N ASN A 104 3.25 10.34 -15.22
CA ASN A 104 3.05 10.90 -16.57
C ASN A 104 3.38 9.90 -17.69
N GLY A 105 3.42 8.61 -17.39
CA GLY A 105 3.80 7.56 -18.34
C GLY A 105 5.30 7.27 -18.39
N LEU A 106 6.16 8.24 -18.07
CA LEU A 106 7.62 8.08 -18.03
C LEU A 106 8.13 7.88 -16.60
N ILE A 107 7.55 8.62 -15.67
CA ILE A 107 7.94 8.64 -14.26
C ILE A 107 6.69 8.45 -13.43
N TYR A 108 6.80 7.64 -12.38
CA TYR A 108 5.72 7.38 -11.45
C TYR A 108 6.15 7.66 -10.02
N ASP A 109 5.29 8.35 -9.28
CA ASP A 109 5.31 8.35 -7.83
C ASP A 109 4.62 7.07 -7.34
N THR A 110 5.36 6.26 -6.62
CA THR A 110 4.91 5.00 -6.05
C THR A 110 4.82 5.07 -4.53
N ASN A 111 4.77 6.27 -3.96
CA ASN A 111 4.81 6.43 -2.51
C ASN A 111 6.00 5.68 -1.88
N LYS A 112 7.21 5.83 -2.44
CA LYS A 112 8.44 5.14 -2.00
C LYS A 112 8.32 3.60 -2.04
N GLU A 113 7.75 3.06 -3.09
CA GLU A 113 7.49 1.64 -3.28
C GLU A 113 6.43 1.05 -2.32
N LEU A 114 5.74 1.89 -1.56
CA LEU A 114 4.62 1.48 -0.70
C LEU A 114 3.28 1.57 -1.42
N PHE A 115 3.22 2.31 -2.53
CA PHE A 115 1.98 2.66 -3.24
C PHE A 115 0.93 3.31 -2.30
N TRP A 116 -0.18 3.76 -2.85
CA TRP A 116 -1.37 4.06 -2.08
C TRP A 116 -2.35 2.92 -2.24
N GLU A 117 -3.06 2.59 -1.19
CA GLU A 117 -3.89 1.40 -1.12
C GLU A 117 -5.35 1.76 -0.96
N ILE A 118 -6.21 0.93 -1.56
CA ILE A 118 -7.66 1.02 -1.46
C ILE A 118 -8.18 -0.36 -1.10
N LEU A 119 -8.70 -0.51 0.12
CA LEU A 119 -9.46 -1.70 0.51
C LEU A 119 -10.93 -1.45 0.20
N LEU A 120 -11.55 -2.34 -0.55
CA LEU A 120 -12.98 -2.26 -0.80
C LEU A 120 -13.78 -2.87 0.33
N HIS A 121 -14.88 -2.22 0.69
CA HIS A 121 -15.69 -2.59 1.84
C HIS A 121 -17.03 -3.22 1.41
N ASN A 122 -17.56 -4.07 2.27
CA ASN A 122 -18.90 -4.64 2.15
C ASN A 122 -19.96 -3.68 2.72
N GLU A 123 -21.23 -4.06 2.64
CA GLU A 123 -22.35 -3.24 3.14
C GLU A 123 -22.32 -3.01 4.66
N LYS A 124 -21.57 -3.82 5.41
CA LYS A 124 -21.38 -3.66 6.86
C LYS A 124 -20.22 -2.72 7.21
N GLY A 125 -19.54 -2.15 6.21
CA GLY A 125 -18.37 -1.29 6.41
C GLY A 125 -17.10 -2.04 6.81
N GLN A 126 -17.05 -3.36 6.61
CA GLN A 126 -15.86 -4.18 6.82
C GLN A 126 -15.11 -4.35 5.48
N PRO A 127 -13.78 -4.46 5.46
CA PRO A 127 -13.06 -4.87 4.26
C PRO A 127 -13.68 -6.13 3.68
N ARG A 128 -13.81 -6.22 2.36
CA ARG A 128 -14.35 -7.41 1.69
C ARG A 128 -13.48 -8.63 1.95
N GLU A 129 -14.08 -9.80 1.88
CA GLU A 129 -13.33 -11.05 1.95
C GLU A 129 -12.23 -11.10 0.87
N GLY A 130 -11.01 -11.38 1.30
CA GLY A 130 -9.81 -11.35 0.48
C GLY A 130 -9.11 -10.00 0.41
N ALA A 131 -9.72 -8.89 0.87
CA ALA A 131 -9.10 -7.56 0.81
C ALA A 131 -7.83 -7.47 1.67
N ASN A 132 -7.94 -7.85 2.94
CA ASN A 132 -6.77 -7.87 3.83
C ASN A 132 -5.75 -8.95 3.39
N MET A 133 -6.21 -10.08 2.85
CA MET A 133 -5.31 -11.11 2.32
C MET A 133 -4.48 -10.56 1.15
N LYS A 134 -5.08 -9.82 0.20
CA LYS A 134 -4.34 -9.22 -0.92
C LYS A 134 -3.36 -8.13 -0.43
N ALA A 135 -3.75 -7.33 0.55
CA ALA A 135 -2.86 -6.36 1.18
C ALA A 135 -1.66 -7.05 1.87
N ALA A 136 -1.88 -8.18 2.51
CA ALA A 136 -0.81 -9.00 3.09
C ALA A 136 0.13 -9.57 2.02
N MET A 137 -0.41 -10.09 0.91
CA MET A 137 0.40 -10.64 -0.18
C MET A 137 1.23 -9.55 -0.87
N ALA A 138 0.72 -8.31 -0.92
CA ALA A 138 1.48 -7.16 -1.40
C ALA A 138 2.76 -6.95 -0.57
N ARG A 139 2.65 -7.01 0.75
CA ARG A 139 3.76 -6.84 1.71
C ARG A 139 4.68 -8.05 1.82
N TYR A 140 4.20 -9.19 1.43
CA TYR A 140 5.01 -10.41 1.36
C TYR A 140 5.79 -10.53 0.04
N GLY A 141 5.70 -9.52 -0.85
CA GLY A 141 6.43 -9.48 -2.12
C GLY A 141 5.86 -10.41 -3.20
N GLN A 142 4.63 -10.90 -3.04
CA GLN A 142 4.00 -11.82 -3.99
C GLN A 142 3.23 -11.14 -5.11
N LEU A 143 3.22 -9.81 -5.17
CA LEU A 143 2.60 -9.12 -6.29
C LEU A 143 3.51 -9.10 -7.53
N PRO A 144 2.92 -9.08 -8.74
CA PRO A 144 3.68 -9.02 -9.98
C PRO A 144 4.50 -7.72 -10.08
N ALA A 145 5.58 -7.75 -10.86
CA ALA A 145 6.58 -6.69 -10.96
C ALA A 145 6.03 -5.24 -11.09
N PRO A 146 4.95 -4.94 -11.87
CA PRO A 146 4.44 -3.58 -11.99
C PRO A 146 3.84 -3.00 -10.70
N CYS A 147 3.51 -3.85 -9.73
CA CYS A 147 2.86 -3.52 -8.48
C CYS A 147 3.58 -4.10 -7.25
N ARG A 148 4.85 -4.44 -7.41
CA ARG A 148 5.66 -4.95 -6.31
C ARG A 148 5.89 -3.84 -5.29
N MET A 149 5.47 -4.10 -4.06
CA MET A 149 5.67 -3.23 -2.91
C MET A 149 6.95 -3.62 -2.15
N LYS A 150 7.41 -2.71 -1.31
CA LYS A 150 8.45 -3.00 -0.33
C LYS A 150 7.95 -4.03 0.68
N ASP A 151 8.76 -5.05 0.94
CA ASP A 151 8.40 -6.13 1.86
C ASP A 151 8.26 -5.63 3.30
N ASP A 152 7.17 -6.03 3.97
CA ASP A 152 6.93 -5.83 5.40
C ASP A 152 6.15 -7.03 5.95
N PHE A 153 6.87 -8.02 6.45
CA PHE A 153 6.28 -9.29 6.92
C PHE A 153 5.45 -9.10 8.20
N THR A 154 5.82 -8.16 9.05
CA THR A 154 5.05 -7.84 10.26
C THR A 154 3.67 -7.30 9.89
N GLU A 155 3.62 -6.32 8.99
CA GLU A 155 2.36 -5.76 8.53
C GLU A 155 1.55 -6.79 7.72
N ALA A 156 2.22 -7.68 6.95
CA ALA A 156 1.56 -8.77 6.25
C ALA A 156 0.81 -9.70 7.22
N LEU A 157 1.44 -10.10 8.33
CA LEU A 157 0.81 -10.92 9.37
C LEU A 157 -0.37 -10.21 10.06
N GLU A 158 -0.25 -8.89 10.29
CA GLU A 158 -1.36 -8.10 10.84
C GLU A 158 -2.59 -8.10 9.91
N PHE A 159 -2.37 -7.95 8.60
CA PHE A 159 -3.45 -8.00 7.62
C PHE A 159 -4.10 -9.39 7.55
N LEU A 160 -3.31 -10.47 7.56
CA LEU A 160 -3.84 -11.83 7.58
C LEU A 160 -4.63 -12.11 8.87
N ASN A 161 -4.18 -11.59 9.99
CA ASN A 161 -4.90 -11.69 11.25
C ASN A 161 -6.27 -10.97 11.19
N LYS A 162 -6.32 -9.78 10.56
CA LYS A 162 -7.58 -9.08 10.30
C LYS A 162 -8.50 -9.88 9.38
N GLU A 163 -7.94 -10.47 8.31
CA GLU A 163 -8.71 -11.29 7.37
C GLU A 163 -9.34 -12.50 8.05
N THR A 164 -8.54 -13.29 8.77
CA THR A 164 -9.03 -14.50 9.45
C THR A 164 -10.00 -14.19 10.59
N ARG A 165 -9.89 -13.02 11.20
CA ARG A 165 -10.85 -12.55 12.21
C ARG A 165 -12.21 -12.19 11.61
N PHE A 166 -12.25 -11.53 10.45
CA PHE A 166 -13.50 -11.17 9.78
C PHE A 166 -14.09 -12.33 8.99
N TYR A 167 -13.23 -13.19 8.44
CA TYR A 167 -13.56 -14.29 7.56
C TYR A 167 -12.87 -15.58 8.03
N PRO A 168 -13.33 -16.17 9.14
CA PRO A 168 -12.70 -17.35 9.74
C PRO A 168 -12.75 -18.59 8.84
N ASN A 169 -13.57 -18.59 7.80
CA ASN A 169 -13.66 -19.69 6.83
C ASN A 169 -12.79 -19.45 5.59
N ASN A 170 -12.02 -18.35 5.53
CA ASN A 170 -11.07 -18.10 4.47
C ASN A 170 -9.79 -18.94 4.68
N ILE A 171 -9.85 -20.20 4.24
CA ILE A 171 -8.76 -21.18 4.38
C ILE A 171 -7.48 -20.68 3.72
N VAL A 172 -7.60 -19.96 2.59
CA VAL A 172 -6.42 -19.42 1.88
C VAL A 172 -5.69 -18.38 2.73
N ALA A 173 -6.42 -17.52 3.43
CA ALA A 173 -5.83 -16.56 4.36
C ALA A 173 -5.18 -17.24 5.56
N GLN A 174 -5.79 -18.27 6.10
CA GLN A 174 -5.21 -19.07 7.21
C GLN A 174 -3.91 -19.79 6.75
N PHE A 175 -3.94 -20.39 5.57
CA PHE A 175 -2.76 -21.03 4.96
C PHE A 175 -1.61 -20.01 4.81
N ASN A 176 -1.88 -18.84 4.24
CA ASN A 176 -0.87 -17.78 4.07
C ASN A 176 -0.35 -17.28 5.41
N TYR A 177 -1.20 -17.15 6.43
CA TYR A 177 -0.77 -16.79 7.78
C TYR A 177 0.25 -17.80 8.33
N ILE A 178 -0.04 -19.10 8.26
CA ILE A 178 0.88 -20.15 8.72
C ILE A 178 2.19 -20.12 7.91
N MET A 179 2.09 -19.97 6.59
CA MET A 179 3.24 -19.93 5.70
C MET A 179 4.18 -18.77 6.03
N ILE A 180 3.65 -17.56 6.20
CA ILE A 180 4.44 -16.38 6.52
C ILE A 180 5.01 -16.48 7.93
N SER A 181 4.19 -16.86 8.94
CA SER A 181 4.65 -17.04 10.32
C SER A 181 5.77 -18.08 10.43
N LYS A 182 5.75 -19.13 9.61
CA LYS A 182 6.85 -20.07 9.51
C LYS A 182 8.10 -19.43 8.89
N SER A 183 7.93 -18.66 7.82
CA SER A 183 9.06 -18.02 7.11
C SER A 183 9.75 -16.93 7.95
N THR A 184 9.01 -16.28 8.84
CA THR A 184 9.55 -15.28 9.79
C THR A 184 10.11 -15.89 11.07
N GLY A 185 9.88 -17.17 11.33
CA GLY A 185 10.32 -17.86 12.54
C GLY A 185 9.36 -17.73 13.72
N ASP A 186 8.17 -17.16 13.52
CA ASP A 186 7.13 -17.06 14.56
C ASP A 186 6.47 -18.44 14.83
N LEU A 187 6.57 -19.36 13.89
CA LEU A 187 6.17 -20.75 14.02
C LEU A 187 7.33 -21.68 13.66
N THR A 188 7.51 -22.71 14.46
CA THR A 188 8.40 -23.83 14.14
C THR A 188 7.80 -24.69 13.02
N GLU A 189 8.63 -25.52 12.39
CA GLU A 189 8.17 -26.48 11.35
C GLU A 189 7.07 -27.41 11.87
N ASP A 190 7.19 -27.90 13.10
CA ASP A 190 6.21 -28.86 13.65
C ASP A 190 4.91 -28.17 14.05
N GLU A 191 4.96 -26.95 14.58
CA GLU A 191 3.77 -26.13 14.83
C GLU A 191 3.02 -25.80 13.55
N ALA A 192 3.75 -25.40 12.49
CA ALA A 192 3.15 -25.15 11.18
C ALA A 192 2.48 -26.39 10.60
N LYS A 193 3.14 -27.56 10.66
CA LYS A 193 2.53 -28.84 10.24
C LYS A 193 1.27 -29.18 11.04
N GLY A 194 1.27 -28.92 12.34
CA GLY A 194 0.08 -29.08 13.19
C GLY A 194 -1.07 -28.24 12.66
N LYS A 195 -0.84 -26.94 12.48
CA LYS A 195 -1.86 -26.00 12.00
C LYS A 195 -2.37 -26.33 10.59
N TYR A 196 -1.50 -26.77 9.66
CA TYR A 196 -1.94 -27.19 8.33
C TYR A 196 -2.87 -28.43 8.34
N ARG A 197 -2.78 -29.29 9.34
CA ARG A 197 -3.69 -30.44 9.47
C ARG A 197 -5.06 -30.06 10.02
N GLU A 198 -5.17 -28.88 10.64
CA GLU A 198 -6.41 -28.36 11.20
C GLU A 198 -7.23 -27.55 10.16
N LEU A 199 -6.60 -27.14 9.03
CA LEU A 199 -7.27 -26.51 7.89
C LEU A 199 -8.07 -27.51 7.04
#